data_424b5e06bf3dbe8104524af75c3b046c
#
_entry.id   424b5e06bf3dbe8104524af75c3b046c
#
_cell.length_a   1.000
_cell.length_b   1.000
_cell.length_c   1.000
_cell.angle_alpha   90.00
_cell.angle_beta   90.00
_cell.angle_gamma   90.00
#
_symmetry.space_group_name_H-M   'P 1'
#
loop_
_entity.id
_entity.type
_entity.pdbx_description
1 polymer ?
#
loop_
_entity_poly.entity_id
_entity_poly.type
_entity_poly.pdbx_seq_one_letter_code
_entity_poly.pdbx_strand_id
1 'polypeptide(L)'
;MRQAFAAAAEEFEEGDVGAGTGTICYGMKGGIGSASRVICIGEKEYTIGVLVQSNFGATEDFILNGEAVGPKILEWKQEKNDMAASEEDKGSIMSILATDLPLTSRQLKRILKRTGVGIARTGGYTGHGSGEIMIGFTTANRIPSGYEEELVQISAIPENIIDRAFLAAAEAEQEAILNSMTAANQTRGIAGELYYSLAEYLEDREN
;
A
#
# COMPACT_ATOMS: atom_id res chain seq x y z
N MET A 1 -7.00 -17.56 -11.22
CA MET A 1 -6.04 -18.18 -10.28
C MET A 1 -4.89 -18.88 -11.01
N ARG A 2 -5.08 -19.90 -11.87
CA ARG A 2 -3.95 -20.57 -12.58
C ARG A 2 -3.08 -19.61 -13.42
N GLN A 3 -3.69 -18.67 -14.12
CA GLN A 3 -2.97 -17.64 -14.89
C GLN A 3 -2.13 -16.72 -14.01
N ALA A 4 -2.63 -16.31 -12.84
CA ALA A 4 -1.89 -15.48 -11.90
C ALA A 4 -0.62 -16.18 -11.38
N PHE A 5 -0.71 -17.49 -11.08
CA PHE A 5 0.48 -18.26 -10.71
C PHE A 5 1.49 -18.40 -11.86
N ALA A 6 1.01 -18.58 -13.09
CA ALA A 6 1.88 -18.70 -14.26
C ALA A 6 2.55 -17.37 -14.66
N ALA A 7 1.92 -16.24 -14.33
CA ALA A 7 2.40 -14.89 -14.63
C ALA A 7 3.20 -14.26 -13.46
N ALA A 8 3.34 -14.98 -12.33
CA ALA A 8 4.11 -14.46 -11.20
C ALA A 8 5.58 -14.27 -11.59
N ALA A 9 6.10 -13.06 -11.39
CA ALA A 9 7.46 -12.66 -11.72
C ALA A 9 8.01 -11.73 -10.63
N GLU A 10 9.33 -11.52 -10.66
CA GLU A 10 9.99 -10.59 -9.73
C GLU A 10 9.63 -9.13 -10.06
N GLU A 11 9.49 -8.82 -11.35
CA GLU A 11 9.00 -7.53 -11.84
C GLU A 11 7.55 -7.68 -12.31
N PHE A 12 6.72 -6.72 -11.98
CA PHE A 12 5.31 -6.67 -12.35
C PHE A 12 4.85 -5.23 -12.55
N GLU A 13 3.77 -5.05 -13.30
CA GLU A 13 3.19 -3.74 -13.57
C GLU A 13 2.43 -3.21 -12.34
N GLU A 14 2.54 -1.91 -12.10
CA GLU A 14 1.83 -1.16 -11.07
C GLU A 14 0.81 -0.19 -11.68
N GLY A 15 0.05 0.52 -10.85
CA GLY A 15 -0.95 1.48 -11.27
C GLY A 15 -2.29 0.83 -11.61
N ASP A 16 -2.89 1.27 -12.71
CA ASP A 16 -4.25 0.92 -13.15
C ASP A 16 -4.36 -0.48 -13.80
N VAL A 17 -3.60 -1.45 -13.32
CA VAL A 17 -3.55 -2.82 -13.82
C VAL A 17 -4.37 -3.79 -12.97
N GLY A 18 -4.93 -4.81 -13.59
CA GLY A 18 -5.66 -5.87 -12.91
C GLY A 18 -6.75 -5.33 -11.98
N ALA A 19 -6.68 -5.63 -10.69
CA ALA A 19 -7.63 -5.14 -9.69
C ALA A 19 -7.53 -3.61 -9.46
N GLY A 20 -6.43 -2.98 -9.81
CA GLY A 20 -6.22 -1.53 -9.74
C GLY A 20 -6.94 -0.73 -10.82
N THR A 21 -7.46 -1.36 -11.89
CA THR A 21 -8.07 -0.67 -13.03
C THR A 21 -9.21 0.28 -12.62
N GLY A 22 -10.06 -0.11 -11.68
CA GLY A 22 -11.24 0.66 -11.28
C GLY A 22 -11.07 1.45 -9.98
N THR A 23 -9.87 1.49 -9.39
CA THR A 23 -9.67 2.11 -8.08
C THR A 23 -9.39 3.60 -8.13
N ILE A 24 -9.84 4.31 -7.10
CA ILE A 24 -9.66 5.76 -6.90
C ILE A 24 -9.04 5.96 -5.53
N CYS A 25 -8.00 6.78 -5.45
CA CYS A 25 -7.31 7.08 -4.20
C CYS A 25 -7.18 8.59 -4.05
N TYR A 26 -7.69 9.13 -2.93
CA TYR A 26 -7.75 10.58 -2.70
C TYR A 26 -8.37 11.37 -3.87
N GLY A 27 -9.45 10.82 -4.47
CA GLY A 27 -10.12 11.43 -5.62
C GLY A 27 -9.29 11.48 -6.90
N MET A 28 -8.12 10.87 -6.92
CA MET A 28 -7.26 10.68 -8.09
C MET A 28 -7.27 9.20 -8.51
N LYS A 29 -6.63 8.87 -9.62
CA LYS A 29 -6.52 7.48 -10.03
C LYS A 29 -5.66 6.71 -9.03
N GLY A 30 -6.22 5.67 -8.44
CA GLY A 30 -5.53 4.69 -7.60
C GLY A 30 -5.05 3.49 -8.41
N GLY A 31 -4.55 2.47 -7.74
CA GLY A 31 -4.02 1.30 -8.45
C GLY A 31 -3.40 0.25 -7.54
N ILE A 32 -2.58 -0.57 -8.17
CA ILE A 32 -1.65 -1.47 -7.51
C ILE A 32 -0.34 -0.71 -7.29
N GLY A 33 0.23 -0.81 -6.11
CA GLY A 33 1.55 -0.26 -5.82
C GLY A 33 2.31 -1.16 -4.86
N SER A 34 3.62 -1.09 -4.90
CA SER A 34 4.48 -1.84 -3.99
C SER A 34 5.66 -1.02 -3.52
N ALA A 35 6.23 -1.41 -2.40
CA ALA A 35 7.50 -0.91 -1.91
C ALA A 35 8.12 -1.92 -0.96
N SER A 36 9.42 -1.78 -0.72
CA SER A 36 10.11 -2.63 0.23
C SER A 36 11.15 -1.88 1.05
N ARG A 37 11.51 -2.48 2.19
CA ARG A 37 12.60 -2.01 3.04
C ARG A 37 13.49 -3.19 3.42
N VAL A 38 14.78 -2.95 3.40
CA VAL A 38 15.77 -3.89 3.93
C VAL A 38 16.14 -3.45 5.34
N ILE A 39 16.09 -4.39 6.29
CA ILE A 39 16.53 -4.18 7.67
C ILE A 39 17.63 -5.15 8.04
N CYS A 40 18.63 -4.66 8.78
CA CYS A 40 19.73 -5.50 9.25
C CYS A 40 19.45 -5.99 10.68
N ILE A 41 19.61 -7.30 10.93
CA ILE A 41 19.57 -7.89 12.26
C ILE A 41 20.85 -8.73 12.44
N GLY A 42 21.76 -8.24 13.27
CA GLY A 42 23.13 -8.75 13.29
C GLY A 42 23.81 -8.47 11.96
N GLU A 43 24.39 -9.52 11.36
CA GLU A 43 25.05 -9.47 10.05
C GLU A 43 24.13 -9.84 8.87
N LYS A 44 22.86 -10.12 9.14
CA LYS A 44 21.89 -10.54 8.13
C LYS A 44 20.94 -9.42 7.73
N GLU A 45 20.68 -9.34 6.45
CA GLU A 45 19.66 -8.50 5.87
C GLU A 45 18.35 -9.29 5.72
N TYR A 46 17.25 -8.58 5.96
CA TYR A 46 15.89 -9.09 5.78
C TYR A 46 15.05 -8.07 5.07
N THR A 47 14.17 -8.54 4.21
CA THR A 47 13.27 -7.70 3.43
C THR A 47 11.87 -7.70 4.01
N ILE A 48 11.25 -6.53 4.06
CA ILE A 48 9.83 -6.34 4.29
C ILE A 48 9.25 -5.66 3.06
N GLY A 49 8.45 -6.39 2.30
CA GLY A 49 7.75 -5.90 1.13
C GLY A 49 6.28 -5.70 1.42
N VAL A 50 5.71 -4.65 0.85
CA VAL A 50 4.28 -4.34 0.91
C VAL A 50 3.75 -4.15 -0.51
N LEU A 51 2.60 -4.76 -0.78
CA LEU A 51 1.81 -4.53 -2.00
C LEU A 51 0.43 -4.05 -1.58
N VAL A 52 -0.04 -2.98 -2.21
CA VAL A 52 -1.37 -2.42 -1.95
C VAL A 52 -2.25 -2.41 -3.19
N GLN A 53 -3.55 -2.49 -2.96
CA GLN A 53 -4.58 -2.02 -3.87
C GLN A 53 -5.26 -0.83 -3.21
N SER A 54 -4.92 0.39 -3.67
CA SER A 54 -5.41 1.63 -3.08
C SER A 54 -6.75 2.05 -3.69
N ASN A 55 -7.76 2.25 -2.85
CA ASN A 55 -9.09 2.71 -3.24
C ASN A 55 -9.75 3.41 -2.05
N PHE A 56 -9.17 4.48 -1.54
CA PHE A 56 -9.60 5.14 -0.31
C PHE A 56 -9.23 6.61 -0.27
N GLY A 57 -9.75 7.33 0.71
CA GLY A 57 -9.37 8.68 1.08
C GLY A 57 -10.12 9.77 0.31
N ALA A 58 -10.49 10.84 1.01
CA ALA A 58 -11.01 12.06 0.41
C ALA A 58 -9.86 12.96 -0.07
N THR A 59 -10.05 13.69 -1.15
CA THR A 59 -8.98 14.51 -1.75
C THR A 59 -8.43 15.54 -0.77
N GLU A 60 -9.29 16.19 0.00
CA GLU A 60 -8.91 17.22 0.98
C GLU A 60 -7.95 16.73 2.07
N ASP A 61 -8.00 15.45 2.40
CA ASP A 61 -7.19 14.85 3.46
C ASP A 61 -5.78 14.44 2.99
N PHE A 62 -5.52 14.46 1.67
CA PHE A 62 -4.28 13.91 1.12
C PHE A 62 -3.04 14.66 1.59
N ILE A 63 -2.10 13.90 2.14
CA ILE A 63 -0.78 14.35 2.61
C ILE A 63 0.30 13.69 1.76
N LEU A 64 1.14 14.49 1.13
CA LEU A 64 2.30 14.06 0.35
C LEU A 64 3.58 14.59 0.99
N ASN A 65 4.47 13.69 1.39
CA ASN A 65 5.74 14.04 2.03
C ASN A 65 5.61 14.99 3.24
N GLY A 66 4.53 14.85 4.02
CA GLY A 66 4.24 15.68 5.18
C GLY A 66 3.56 17.02 4.87
N GLU A 67 3.28 17.32 3.61
CA GLU A 67 2.53 18.49 3.17
C GLU A 67 1.07 18.13 2.87
N ALA A 68 0.12 18.89 3.40
CA ALA A 68 -1.29 18.78 3.06
C ALA A 68 -1.51 19.30 1.63
N VAL A 69 -1.46 18.40 0.64
CA VAL A 69 -1.59 18.77 -0.76
C VAL A 69 -3.04 18.68 -1.28
N GLY A 70 -3.93 18.05 -0.52
CA GLY A 70 -5.31 17.85 -0.92
C GLY A 70 -6.03 19.13 -1.38
N PRO A 71 -5.99 20.25 -0.62
CA PRO A 71 -6.59 21.53 -1.07
C PRO A 71 -6.02 22.04 -2.38
N LYS A 72 -4.70 21.91 -2.60
CA LYS A 72 -4.04 22.31 -3.83
C LYS A 72 -4.45 21.46 -5.04
N ILE A 73 -4.67 20.17 -4.83
CA ILE A 73 -5.18 19.26 -5.85
C ILE A 73 -6.61 19.65 -6.24
N LEU A 74 -7.45 20.02 -5.28
CA LEU A 74 -8.81 20.49 -5.56
C LEU A 74 -8.80 21.78 -6.39
N GLU A 75 -7.95 22.76 -6.08
CA GLU A 75 -7.76 23.98 -6.86
C GLU A 75 -7.28 23.66 -8.28
N TRP A 76 -6.27 22.81 -8.42
CA TRP A 76 -5.75 22.38 -9.72
C TRP A 76 -6.81 21.68 -10.60
N LYS A 77 -7.66 20.82 -10.01
CA LYS A 77 -8.79 20.20 -10.72
C LYS A 77 -9.82 21.22 -11.18
N GLN A 78 -10.11 22.24 -10.38
CA GLN A 78 -11.02 23.32 -10.75
C GLN A 78 -10.50 24.12 -11.95
N GLU A 79 -9.21 24.41 -12.01
CA GLU A 79 -8.57 25.09 -13.15
C GLU A 79 -8.69 24.27 -14.45
N LYS A 80 -8.69 22.94 -14.35
CA LYS A 80 -8.92 22.03 -15.48
C LYS A 80 -10.40 21.83 -15.84
N ASN A 81 -11.33 22.59 -15.21
CA ASN A 81 -12.78 22.44 -15.34
C ASN A 81 -13.27 21.02 -14.97
N ASP A 82 -12.56 20.32 -14.12
CA ASP A 82 -12.96 19.03 -13.57
C ASP A 82 -13.69 19.24 -12.24
N MET A 83 -15.01 19.36 -12.34
CA MET A 83 -15.92 19.53 -11.20
C MET A 83 -16.41 18.18 -10.64
N ALA A 84 -15.65 17.11 -10.78
CA ALA A 84 -15.98 15.86 -10.11
C ALA A 84 -16.14 16.11 -8.61
N ALA A 85 -17.31 15.80 -8.07
CA ALA A 85 -17.64 16.07 -6.67
C ALA A 85 -16.57 15.44 -5.75
N SER A 86 -16.19 16.17 -4.71
CA SER A 86 -15.40 15.63 -3.61
C SER A 86 -16.12 14.37 -3.11
N GLU A 87 -15.53 13.21 -3.34
CA GLU A 87 -16.12 11.96 -2.89
C GLU A 87 -15.85 11.80 -1.40
N GLU A 88 -16.91 11.53 -0.62
CA GLU A 88 -16.76 11.04 0.73
C GLU A 88 -15.87 9.79 0.71
N ASP A 89 -15.00 9.63 1.71
CA ASP A 89 -14.19 8.41 1.87
C ASP A 89 -15.10 7.19 2.12
N LYS A 90 -15.47 6.51 1.04
CA LYS A 90 -16.28 5.28 1.03
C LYS A 90 -15.50 4.08 0.53
N GLY A 91 -14.20 4.25 0.36
CA GLY A 91 -13.33 3.25 -0.22
C GLY A 91 -12.77 2.27 0.79
N SER A 92 -11.70 1.62 0.39
CA SER A 92 -10.96 0.64 1.20
C SER A 92 -9.56 0.47 0.64
N ILE A 93 -8.64 -0.04 1.45
CA ILE A 93 -7.33 -0.46 0.99
C ILE A 93 -7.10 -1.93 1.33
N MET A 94 -6.50 -2.65 0.41
CA MET A 94 -5.97 -3.99 0.68
C MET A 94 -4.46 -3.92 0.69
N SER A 95 -3.84 -4.41 1.77
CA SER A 95 -2.39 -4.44 1.96
C SER A 95 -1.92 -5.87 2.19
N ILE A 96 -0.91 -6.29 1.43
CA ILE A 96 -0.25 -7.58 1.61
C ILE A 96 1.20 -7.32 1.99
N LEU A 97 1.59 -7.77 3.19
CA LEU A 97 2.96 -7.69 3.66
C LEU A 97 3.63 -9.07 3.58
N ALA A 98 4.73 -9.14 2.86
CA ALA A 98 5.58 -10.32 2.75
C ALA A 98 6.96 -10.03 3.34
N THR A 99 7.55 -11.00 4.04
CA THR A 99 8.89 -10.85 4.61
C THR A 99 9.61 -12.20 4.71
N ASP A 100 10.92 -12.17 4.67
CA ASP A 100 11.78 -13.30 5.03
C ASP A 100 12.27 -13.24 6.48
N LEU A 101 11.81 -12.25 7.24
CA LEU A 101 12.11 -12.12 8.66
C LEU A 101 11.49 -13.28 9.46
N PRO A 102 12.23 -13.98 10.33
CA PRO A 102 11.67 -15.03 11.17
C PRO A 102 10.78 -14.42 12.25
N LEU A 103 9.49 -14.71 12.16
CA LEU A 103 8.46 -14.13 13.01
C LEU A 103 7.49 -15.18 13.53
N THR A 104 7.05 -15.01 14.76
CA THR A 104 5.81 -15.65 15.23
C THR A 104 4.59 -14.96 14.60
N SER A 105 3.45 -15.64 14.57
CA SER A 105 2.19 -15.04 14.11
C SER A 105 1.78 -13.81 14.94
N ARG A 106 2.14 -13.77 16.23
CA ARG A 106 1.91 -12.61 17.10
C ARG A 106 2.75 -11.41 16.68
N GLN A 107 4.04 -11.63 16.37
CA GLN A 107 4.94 -10.56 15.91
C GLN A 107 4.49 -10.04 14.55
N LEU A 108 4.17 -10.92 13.61
CA LEU A 108 3.67 -10.54 12.29
C LEU A 108 2.40 -9.68 12.40
N LYS A 109 1.42 -10.07 13.25
CA LYS A 109 0.22 -9.27 13.51
C LYS A 109 0.52 -7.89 14.07
N ARG A 110 1.57 -7.75 14.90
CA ARG A 110 2.01 -6.44 15.42
C ARG A 110 2.63 -5.58 14.32
N ILE A 111 3.40 -6.18 13.42
CA ILE A 111 4.00 -5.48 12.27
C ILE A 111 2.89 -5.03 11.31
N LEU A 112 1.95 -5.91 10.97
CA LEU A 112 0.79 -5.57 10.13
C LEU A 112 0.00 -4.36 10.63
N LYS A 113 -0.18 -4.21 11.94
CA LYS A 113 -0.84 -3.02 12.50
C LYS A 113 -0.09 -1.70 12.22
N ARG A 114 1.17 -1.74 11.80
CA ARG A 114 1.96 -0.54 11.48
C ARG A 114 1.77 -0.08 10.05
N THR A 115 1.19 -0.90 9.18
CA THR A 115 0.77 -0.43 7.85
C THR A 115 -0.27 0.69 7.99
N GLY A 116 -1.15 0.64 9.00
CA GLY A 116 -2.06 1.75 9.33
C GLY A 116 -1.36 3.08 9.62
N VAL A 117 -0.11 3.06 10.10
CA VAL A 117 0.69 4.28 10.24
C VAL A 117 1.11 4.83 8.88
N GLY A 118 1.44 3.96 7.92
CA GLY A 118 1.72 4.35 6.53
C GLY A 118 0.50 5.00 5.87
N ILE A 119 -0.67 4.41 6.04
CA ILE A 119 -1.96 4.97 5.59
C ILE A 119 -2.18 6.37 6.21
N ALA A 120 -1.99 6.51 7.52
CA ALA A 120 -2.16 7.79 8.21
C ALA A 120 -1.17 8.86 7.74
N ARG A 121 0.05 8.49 7.32
CA ARG A 121 1.03 9.43 6.77
C ARG A 121 0.63 9.99 5.40
N THR A 122 -0.26 9.31 4.68
CA THR A 122 -0.85 9.82 3.43
C THR A 122 -2.16 10.57 3.64
N GLY A 123 -2.63 10.70 4.92
CA GLY A 123 -3.85 11.41 5.27
C GLY A 123 -5.05 10.51 5.59
N GLY A 124 -4.93 9.20 5.40
CA GLY A 124 -6.01 8.26 5.70
C GLY A 124 -6.21 8.09 7.22
N TYR A 125 -7.43 8.25 7.69
CA TYR A 125 -7.79 8.14 9.11
C TYR A 125 -8.68 6.93 9.44
N THR A 126 -8.81 5.99 8.48
CA THR A 126 -9.64 4.77 8.64
C THR A 126 -11.08 5.09 9.03
N GLY A 127 -11.77 5.86 8.16
CA GLY A 127 -13.13 6.36 8.40
C GLY A 127 -14.19 5.26 8.52
N HIS A 128 -15.37 5.60 9.03
CA HIS A 128 -16.45 4.63 9.24
C HIS A 128 -16.90 3.91 7.95
N GLY A 129 -16.80 4.56 6.81
CA GLY A 129 -17.14 4.04 5.48
C GLY A 129 -16.00 3.27 4.80
N SER A 130 -14.80 3.31 5.37
CA SER A 130 -13.59 2.70 4.85
C SER A 130 -13.27 1.39 5.57
N GLY A 131 -12.59 0.46 4.87
CA GLY A 131 -12.13 -0.80 5.45
C GLY A 131 -10.70 -1.09 5.02
N GLU A 132 -9.82 -1.32 6.01
CA GLU A 132 -8.44 -1.69 5.78
C GLU A 132 -8.28 -3.19 5.99
N ILE A 133 -7.95 -3.93 4.93
CA ILE A 133 -7.67 -5.36 5.00
C ILE A 133 -6.17 -5.58 4.87
N MET A 134 -5.55 -6.05 5.94
CA MET A 134 -4.13 -6.28 6.02
C MET A 134 -3.84 -7.77 6.19
N ILE A 135 -3.12 -8.36 5.23
CA ILE A 135 -2.71 -9.76 5.25
C ILE A 135 -1.19 -9.80 5.25
N GLY A 136 -0.59 -10.73 5.98
CA GLY A 136 0.86 -10.88 5.95
C GLY A 136 1.31 -12.31 6.15
N PHE A 137 2.51 -12.59 5.62
CA PHE A 137 3.17 -13.86 5.78
C PHE A 137 4.69 -13.70 5.86
N THR A 138 5.35 -14.69 6.47
CA THR A 138 6.81 -14.82 6.43
C THR A 138 7.20 -16.09 5.70
N THR A 139 8.27 -16.02 4.93
CA THR A 139 8.86 -17.17 4.24
C THR A 139 9.95 -17.87 5.06
N ALA A 140 10.34 -17.31 6.23
CA ALA A 140 11.40 -17.85 7.08
C ALA A 140 11.01 -19.15 7.78
N ASN A 141 9.76 -19.26 8.24
CA ASN A 141 9.26 -20.43 8.96
C ASN A 141 8.45 -21.32 8.01
N ARG A 142 9.10 -22.29 7.41
CA ARG A 142 8.46 -23.27 6.52
C ARG A 142 8.07 -24.51 7.32
N ILE A 143 6.77 -24.82 7.32
CA ILE A 143 6.22 -26.02 7.97
C ILE A 143 5.93 -27.02 6.84
N PRO A 144 6.67 -28.17 6.78
CA PRO A 144 6.41 -29.19 5.77
C PRO A 144 5.00 -29.78 5.91
N SER A 145 4.33 -30.05 4.79
CA SER A 145 3.09 -30.82 4.83
C SER A 145 3.40 -32.29 5.02
N GLY A 146 2.67 -32.97 5.93
CA GLY A 146 2.83 -34.41 6.18
C GLY A 146 4.07 -34.77 6.99
N TYR A 147 4.50 -33.88 7.89
CA TYR A 147 5.58 -34.19 8.83
C TYR A 147 5.15 -35.28 9.83
N GLU A 148 6.11 -36.17 10.17
CA GLU A 148 5.92 -37.23 11.14
C GLU A 148 6.28 -36.80 12.57
N GLU A 149 6.91 -35.62 12.73
CA GLU A 149 7.33 -35.09 14.01
C GLU A 149 6.15 -34.48 14.78
N GLU A 150 6.08 -34.77 16.08
CA GLU A 150 5.04 -34.23 16.96
C GLU A 150 5.25 -32.75 17.33
N LEU A 151 6.47 -32.22 17.10
CA LEU A 151 6.85 -30.86 17.46
C LEU A 151 7.45 -30.10 16.27
N VAL A 152 7.04 -28.85 16.10
CA VAL A 152 7.58 -27.94 15.09
C VAL A 152 8.39 -26.84 15.79
N GLN A 153 9.60 -26.59 15.30
CA GLN A 153 10.43 -25.47 15.74
C GLN A 153 10.17 -24.25 14.88
N ILE A 154 9.98 -23.10 15.51
CA ILE A 154 9.77 -21.81 14.86
C ILE A 154 10.85 -20.85 15.34
N SER A 155 11.52 -20.19 14.38
CA SER A 155 12.43 -19.10 14.65
C SER A 155 11.68 -17.79 14.79
N ALA A 156 12.15 -16.92 15.67
CA ALA A 156 11.58 -15.59 15.87
C ALA A 156 12.67 -14.58 16.24
N ILE A 157 12.45 -13.31 15.93
CA ILE A 157 13.32 -12.22 16.40
C ILE A 157 13.04 -11.88 17.87
N PRO A 158 14.04 -11.36 18.60
CA PRO A 158 13.81 -10.79 19.92
C PRO A 158 12.85 -9.59 19.87
N GLU A 159 12.01 -9.45 20.90
CA GLU A 159 11.00 -8.37 20.95
C GLU A 159 11.60 -6.95 20.98
N ASN A 160 12.77 -6.79 21.58
CA ASN A 160 13.44 -5.49 21.72
C ASN A 160 13.98 -4.89 20.41
N ILE A 161 14.00 -5.65 19.33
CA ILE A 161 14.44 -5.15 18.01
C ILE A 161 13.31 -5.04 16.99
N ILE A 162 12.08 -5.39 17.36
CA ILE A 162 10.91 -5.42 16.44
C ILE A 162 10.57 -4.05 15.87
N ASP A 163 10.95 -2.96 16.54
CA ASP A 163 10.68 -1.59 16.09
C ASP A 163 11.30 -1.27 14.72
N ARG A 164 12.39 -1.95 14.34
CA ARG A 164 12.95 -1.84 12.99
C ARG A 164 11.96 -2.32 11.93
N ALA A 165 11.28 -3.44 12.20
CA ALA A 165 10.26 -3.98 11.32
C ALA A 165 8.97 -3.12 11.35
N PHE A 166 8.64 -2.49 12.47
CA PHE A 166 7.52 -1.56 12.58
C PHE A 166 7.71 -0.34 11.69
N LEU A 167 8.89 0.29 11.76
CA LEU A 167 9.22 1.44 10.93
C LEU A 167 9.23 1.05 9.45
N ALA A 168 9.90 -0.05 9.11
CA ALA A 168 9.98 -0.56 7.74
C ALA A 168 8.60 -0.82 7.12
N ALA A 169 7.68 -1.44 7.88
CA ALA A 169 6.32 -1.68 7.41
C ALA A 169 5.54 -0.39 7.18
N ALA A 170 5.66 0.60 8.07
CA ALA A 170 4.98 1.89 7.93
C ALA A 170 5.49 2.69 6.72
N GLU A 171 6.81 2.68 6.49
CA GLU A 171 7.43 3.37 5.35
C GLU A 171 7.10 2.68 4.01
N ALA A 172 7.18 1.35 3.96
CA ALA A 172 6.83 0.60 2.76
C ALA A 172 5.36 0.75 2.39
N GLU A 173 4.45 0.77 3.37
CA GLU A 173 3.02 1.02 3.13
C GLU A 173 2.77 2.41 2.55
N GLN A 174 3.36 3.45 3.14
CA GLN A 174 3.25 4.82 2.65
C GLN A 174 3.72 4.93 1.20
N GLU A 175 4.89 4.40 0.89
CA GLU A 175 5.46 4.44 -0.45
C GLU A 175 4.66 3.60 -1.45
N ALA A 176 4.19 2.42 -1.07
CA ALA A 176 3.36 1.58 -1.93
C ALA A 176 2.04 2.30 -2.32
N ILE A 177 1.42 3.04 -1.40
CA ILE A 177 0.25 3.87 -1.71
C ILE A 177 0.61 4.94 -2.74
N LEU A 178 1.70 5.67 -2.55
CA LEU A 178 2.14 6.71 -3.49
C LEU A 178 2.49 6.11 -4.86
N ASN A 179 3.18 4.97 -4.90
CA ASN A 179 3.52 4.26 -6.13
C ASN A 179 2.25 3.83 -6.90
N SER A 180 1.22 3.38 -6.20
CA SER A 180 -0.06 3.02 -6.82
C SER A 180 -0.73 4.18 -7.56
N MET A 181 -0.53 5.42 -7.08
CA MET A 181 -1.11 6.64 -7.65
C MET A 181 -0.23 7.27 -8.74
N THR A 182 1.09 7.16 -8.61
CA THR A 182 2.04 7.70 -9.60
C THR A 182 2.22 6.80 -10.81
N ALA A 183 2.12 5.48 -10.63
CA ALA A 183 2.19 4.52 -11.72
C ALA A 183 0.88 4.40 -12.51
N ALA A 184 -0.25 4.92 -12.00
CA ALA A 184 -1.52 4.89 -12.69
C ALA A 184 -1.59 5.93 -13.81
N ASN A 185 -2.40 5.63 -14.85
CA ASN A 185 -2.68 6.55 -15.93
C ASN A 185 -4.04 7.25 -15.71
N GLN A 186 -4.19 8.44 -16.28
CA GLN A 186 -5.47 9.13 -16.34
C GLN A 186 -6.56 8.22 -16.92
N THR A 187 -7.70 8.16 -16.26
CA THR A 187 -8.77 7.24 -16.64
C THR A 187 -10.15 7.92 -16.54
N ARG A 188 -11.07 7.58 -17.46
CA ARG A 188 -12.47 8.00 -17.35
C ARG A 188 -13.30 6.94 -16.64
N GLY A 189 -14.07 7.39 -15.66
CA GLY A 189 -15.09 6.59 -15.00
C GLY A 189 -16.28 6.27 -15.91
N ILE A 190 -17.18 5.40 -15.43
CA ILE A 190 -18.35 4.92 -16.19
C ILE A 190 -19.34 6.08 -16.50
N ALA A 191 -19.49 7.04 -15.59
CA ALA A 191 -20.35 8.20 -15.80
C ALA A 191 -19.65 9.36 -16.54
N GLY A 192 -18.39 9.17 -16.96
CA GLY A 192 -17.64 10.12 -17.79
C GLY A 192 -16.69 11.02 -16.99
N GLU A 193 -16.67 10.93 -15.66
CA GLU A 193 -15.74 11.64 -14.78
C GLU A 193 -14.29 11.29 -15.11
N LEU A 194 -13.41 12.26 -14.94
CA LEU A 194 -11.99 12.10 -15.23
C LEU A 194 -11.21 11.95 -13.93
N TYR A 195 -10.41 10.89 -13.84
CA TYR A 195 -9.51 10.66 -12.72
C TYR A 195 -8.07 10.80 -13.21
N TYR A 196 -7.40 11.84 -12.74
CA TYR A 196 -6.00 12.13 -13.05
C TYR A 196 -5.07 11.24 -12.22
N SER A 197 -3.87 10.98 -12.74
CA SER A 197 -2.81 10.36 -11.96
C SER A 197 -2.13 11.38 -11.04
N LEU A 198 -1.46 10.89 -10.00
CA LEU A 198 -0.62 11.76 -9.16
C LEU A 198 0.58 12.29 -9.95
N ALA A 199 1.12 11.52 -10.90
CA ALA A 199 2.23 11.95 -11.75
C ALA A 199 1.88 13.21 -12.55
N GLU A 200 0.69 13.27 -13.18
CA GLU A 200 0.24 14.45 -13.92
C GLU A 200 0.16 15.71 -13.05
N TYR A 201 -0.36 15.58 -11.83
CA TYR A 201 -0.38 16.70 -10.89
C TYR A 201 1.02 17.19 -10.52
N LEU A 202 1.97 16.28 -10.32
CA LEU A 202 3.34 16.64 -9.98
C LEU A 202 4.07 17.31 -11.14
N GLU A 203 3.90 16.82 -12.36
CA GLU A 203 4.49 17.40 -13.58
C GLU A 203 3.97 18.82 -13.84
N ASP A 204 2.68 19.07 -13.65
CA ASP A 204 2.08 20.40 -13.84
C ASP A 204 2.55 21.40 -12.76
N ARG A 205 2.98 20.95 -11.59
CA ARG A 205 3.52 21.83 -10.54
C ARG A 205 4.98 22.26 -10.77
N GLU A 206 5.73 21.50 -11.55
CA GLU A 206 7.14 21.79 -11.87
C GLU A 206 7.28 22.79 -13.03
N ASN A 207 6.21 23.01 -13.81
CA ASN A 207 6.14 23.93 -14.94
C ASN A 207 5.50 25.28 -14.56
#